data_bbccec37b314604a5733074add237ec2
#
_entry.id   bbccec37b314604a5733074add237ec2
#
_cell.length_a   1.000
_cell.length_b   1.000
_cell.length_c   1.000
_cell.angle_alpha   90.00
_cell.angle_beta   90.00
_cell.angle_gamma   90.00
#
_symmetry.space_group_name_H-M   'P 1'
#
loop_
_entity.id
_entity.type
_entity.pdbx_description
1 polymer ?
#
loop_
_entity_poly.entity_id
_entity_poly.type
_entity_poly.pdbx_seq_one_letter_code
_entity_poly.pdbx_strand_id
1 'polypeptide(L)'
;MTKIKVQNPVVEMDGDEMTRIIWQFIKDKLIHPYLDIDLLYYDLSIQKRDETNDQITIDAANRTREVGVAVKCATITPDEGRVKEFSLKEMWRSPNGTIRNILGGTIFREPIICKNVPRLVPGWTQPIIIGRHAYGDQYRATDFKFPTKGTLSIKFVGEDGKVIEKEVFKAPSSGVAMAMYNLDDSIRDFARASMNYALARCYPLYLSTKNTILKVYDGRFKDIFQAVFDNEFKAKFAEKKITYEHRLIDDLVASALKWSGGYVWACKNYDGDVQSDTVAQGYGSLGLMTSVLMTPDGKTVEAEAAHGTVTRHYREHQKGNETSTNSIALIFAWARALAHRAKLDNNAELKKFATALEKVTVDTVEQGFMTKDLALLVGPDQKWLSTTGFLDKIDQNLKKVMAA
;
A
#
# COMPACT_ATOMS: atom_id res chain seq x y z
N MET A 1 28.30 16.62 7.62
CA MET A 1 28.00 15.34 8.28
C MET A 1 28.61 14.21 7.47
N THR A 2 29.20 13.22 8.14
CA THR A 2 29.59 11.97 7.46
C THR A 2 28.31 11.23 7.08
N LYS A 3 28.24 10.75 5.83
CA LYS A 3 27.06 9.99 5.38
C LYS A 3 26.99 8.64 6.08
N ILE A 4 25.78 8.21 6.40
CA ILE A 4 25.51 6.88 6.95
C ILE A 4 25.72 5.86 5.84
N LYS A 5 26.56 4.86 6.06
CA LYS A 5 26.80 3.79 5.09
C LYS A 5 25.67 2.77 5.12
N VAL A 6 25.06 2.52 3.96
CA VAL A 6 24.07 1.46 3.76
C VAL A 6 24.75 0.30 3.07
N GLN A 7 24.87 -0.84 3.75
CA GLN A 7 25.71 -1.95 3.32
C GLN A 7 25.17 -2.70 2.11
N ASN A 8 23.85 -2.88 2.06
CA ASN A 8 23.19 -3.61 0.97
C ASN A 8 22.28 -2.65 0.19
N PRO A 9 22.13 -2.88 -1.12
CA PRO A 9 21.37 -1.98 -1.98
C PRO A 9 19.88 -1.96 -1.65
N VAL A 10 19.20 -0.94 -2.19
CA VAL A 10 17.74 -0.83 -2.25
C VAL A 10 17.34 -0.72 -3.71
N VAL A 11 16.30 -1.45 -4.11
CA VAL A 11 15.71 -1.30 -5.45
C VAL A 11 14.91 0.00 -5.48
N GLU A 12 15.20 0.86 -6.44
CA GLU A 12 14.44 2.07 -6.72
C GLU A 12 13.61 1.88 -7.98
N MET A 13 12.29 1.97 -7.85
CA MET A 13 11.36 1.96 -8.96
C MET A 13 10.82 3.37 -9.17
N ASP A 14 11.34 4.08 -10.17
CA ASP A 14 10.87 5.42 -10.51
C ASP A 14 9.50 5.37 -11.21
N GLY A 15 8.82 6.49 -11.32
CA GLY A 15 7.44 6.55 -11.80
C GLY A 15 7.19 7.65 -12.81
N ASP A 16 6.00 8.25 -12.70
CA ASP A 16 5.46 9.18 -13.69
C ASP A 16 5.08 10.55 -13.12
N GLU A 17 4.96 11.52 -13.98
CA GLU A 17 4.33 12.83 -13.80
C GLU A 17 4.86 13.61 -12.59
N MET A 18 3.99 14.26 -11.80
CA MET A 18 4.42 15.12 -10.68
C MET A 18 5.15 14.34 -9.59
N THR A 19 4.76 13.09 -9.36
CA THR A 19 5.41 12.25 -8.35
C THR A 19 6.85 11.92 -8.70
N ARG A 20 7.20 11.74 -9.99
CA ARG A 20 8.59 11.56 -10.44
C ARG A 20 9.46 12.80 -10.15
N ILE A 21 8.91 13.99 -10.35
CA ILE A 21 9.62 15.24 -10.05
C ILE A 21 9.87 15.37 -8.54
N ILE A 22 8.87 15.12 -7.73
CA ILE A 22 8.99 15.15 -6.26
C ILE A 22 9.95 14.07 -5.78
N TRP A 23 9.93 12.89 -6.40
CA TRP A 23 10.80 11.76 -6.07
C TRP A 23 12.29 12.14 -6.22
N GLN A 24 12.63 12.82 -7.30
CA GLN A 24 13.98 13.33 -7.50
C GLN A 24 14.35 14.37 -6.43
N PHE A 25 13.46 15.31 -6.11
CA PHE A 25 13.72 16.29 -5.04
C PHE A 25 13.92 15.63 -3.68
N ILE A 26 13.17 14.57 -3.36
CA ILE A 26 13.36 13.80 -2.12
C ILE A 26 14.75 13.17 -2.09
N LYS A 27 15.18 12.54 -3.17
CA LYS A 27 16.52 11.95 -3.26
C LYS A 27 17.60 13.01 -3.04
N ASP A 28 17.52 14.13 -3.76
CA ASP A 28 18.52 15.18 -3.75
C ASP A 28 18.62 15.90 -2.40
N LYS A 29 17.50 16.09 -1.71
CA LYS A 29 17.44 16.86 -0.46
C LYS A 29 17.48 16.00 0.81
N LEU A 30 16.82 14.83 0.79
CA LEU A 30 16.56 14.06 2.00
C LEU A 30 17.25 12.69 2.04
N ILE A 31 17.76 12.17 0.93
CA ILE A 31 18.40 10.85 0.87
C ILE A 31 19.92 10.98 0.63
N HIS A 32 20.32 11.42 -0.54
CA HIS A 32 21.74 11.47 -0.94
C HIS A 32 22.65 12.36 -0.06
N PRO A 33 22.19 13.45 0.55
CA PRO A 33 23.02 14.21 1.49
C PRO A 33 23.38 13.47 2.78
N TYR A 34 22.55 12.51 3.19
CA TYR A 34 22.64 11.80 4.47
C TYR A 34 23.17 10.36 4.35
N LEU A 35 22.93 9.72 3.22
CA LEU A 35 23.20 8.29 3.03
C LEU A 35 24.24 8.05 1.93
N ASP A 36 25.16 7.13 2.20
CA ASP A 36 25.97 6.46 1.21
C ASP A 36 25.28 5.13 0.88
N ILE A 37 24.44 5.15 -0.15
CA ILE A 37 23.51 4.08 -0.52
C ILE A 37 23.61 3.75 -2.01
N ASP A 38 23.65 2.46 -2.31
CA ASP A 38 23.53 1.95 -3.67
C ASP A 38 22.05 1.73 -4.02
N LEU A 39 21.56 2.45 -5.05
CA LEU A 39 20.21 2.36 -5.56
C LEU A 39 20.19 1.61 -6.89
N LEU A 40 19.57 0.45 -6.90
CA LEU A 40 19.35 -0.33 -8.12
C LEU A 40 18.13 0.24 -8.84
N TYR A 41 18.39 1.15 -9.76
CA TYR A 41 17.40 1.99 -10.41
C TYR A 41 16.68 1.27 -11.56
N TYR A 42 15.33 1.32 -11.53
CA TYR A 42 14.44 0.86 -12.58
C TYR A 42 13.46 1.98 -12.93
N ASP A 43 13.48 2.43 -14.18
CA ASP A 43 12.54 3.44 -14.70
C ASP A 43 11.21 2.76 -15.07
N LEU A 44 10.21 2.86 -14.18
CA LEU A 44 8.86 2.35 -14.44
C LEU A 44 7.91 3.42 -15.03
N SER A 45 8.46 4.47 -15.66
CA SER A 45 7.63 5.41 -16.43
C SER A 45 6.86 4.67 -17.52
N ILE A 46 5.68 5.20 -17.86
CA ILE A 46 4.82 4.57 -18.86
C ILE A 46 5.53 4.40 -20.22
N GLN A 47 6.41 5.35 -20.59
CA GLN A 47 7.20 5.28 -21.81
C GLN A 47 8.21 4.13 -21.77
N LYS A 48 8.94 3.98 -20.64
CA LYS A 48 9.96 2.92 -20.54
C LYS A 48 9.32 1.54 -20.43
N ARG A 49 8.17 1.45 -19.78
CA ARG A 49 7.38 0.21 -19.74
C ARG A 49 6.89 -0.18 -21.12
N ASP A 50 6.39 0.79 -21.91
CA ASP A 50 5.97 0.54 -23.31
C ASP A 50 7.15 0.12 -24.19
N GLU A 51 8.30 0.78 -24.06
CA GLU A 51 9.54 0.44 -24.79
C GLU A 51 9.94 -1.03 -24.55
N THR A 52 9.88 -1.48 -23.29
CA THR A 52 10.31 -2.82 -22.85
C THR A 52 9.21 -3.87 -22.88
N ASN A 53 8.01 -3.55 -23.40
CA ASN A 53 6.82 -4.40 -23.32
C ASN A 53 6.55 -4.85 -21.87
N ASP A 54 6.66 -3.91 -20.93
CA ASP A 54 6.52 -4.06 -19.46
C ASP A 54 7.51 -5.06 -18.81
N GLN A 55 8.53 -5.51 -19.53
CA GLN A 55 9.55 -6.43 -18.98
C GLN A 55 10.30 -5.78 -17.81
N ILE A 56 10.54 -4.47 -17.85
CA ILE A 56 11.24 -3.74 -16.78
C ILE A 56 10.52 -3.83 -15.43
N THR A 57 9.18 -3.92 -15.42
CA THR A 57 8.39 -4.12 -14.19
C THR A 57 8.65 -5.51 -13.59
N ILE A 58 8.73 -6.52 -14.45
CA ILE A 58 9.04 -7.91 -14.06
C ILE A 58 10.44 -7.99 -13.48
N ASP A 59 11.41 -7.38 -14.16
CA ASP A 59 12.83 -7.37 -13.74
C ASP A 59 13.00 -6.67 -12.38
N ALA A 60 12.35 -5.51 -12.20
CA ALA A 60 12.35 -4.77 -10.94
C ALA A 60 11.75 -5.59 -9.79
N ALA A 61 10.64 -6.29 -10.02
CA ALA A 61 10.00 -7.13 -9.03
C ALA A 61 10.87 -8.34 -8.64
N ASN A 62 11.49 -9.02 -9.61
CA ASN A 62 12.41 -10.12 -9.36
C ASN A 62 13.66 -9.64 -8.59
N ARG A 63 14.21 -8.50 -8.97
CA ARG A 63 15.33 -7.91 -8.24
C ARG A 63 14.98 -7.52 -6.81
N THR A 64 13.74 -7.05 -6.58
CA THR A 64 13.24 -6.78 -5.23
C THR A 64 13.19 -8.03 -4.37
N ARG A 65 12.77 -9.15 -4.94
CA ARG A 65 12.77 -10.45 -4.24
C ARG A 65 14.18 -10.87 -3.80
N GLU A 66 15.18 -10.64 -4.63
CA GLU A 66 16.57 -10.97 -4.34
C GLU A 66 17.17 -10.05 -3.26
N VAL A 67 16.91 -8.76 -3.36
CA VAL A 67 17.49 -7.71 -2.49
C VAL A 67 16.74 -7.57 -1.16
N GLY A 68 15.45 -7.88 -1.16
CA GLY A 68 14.58 -7.82 0.00
C GLY A 68 13.97 -6.44 0.29
N VAL A 69 14.40 -5.36 -0.38
CA VAL A 69 13.88 -4.02 -0.14
C VAL A 69 13.74 -3.25 -1.44
N ALA A 70 12.56 -2.68 -1.65
CA ALA A 70 12.31 -1.72 -2.71
C ALA A 70 11.56 -0.50 -2.21
N VAL A 71 11.76 0.60 -2.92
CA VAL A 71 10.98 1.82 -2.82
C VAL A 71 10.43 2.18 -4.20
N LYS A 72 9.14 2.53 -4.25
CA LYS A 72 8.47 2.74 -5.52
C LYS A 72 7.74 4.08 -5.57
N CYS A 73 8.00 4.82 -6.66
CA CYS A 73 7.23 5.99 -7.03
C CYS A 73 5.88 5.60 -7.66
N ALA A 74 4.93 6.54 -7.71
CA ALA A 74 3.66 6.30 -8.37
C ALA A 74 3.79 6.20 -9.89
N THR A 75 3.06 5.27 -10.49
CA THR A 75 3.11 4.96 -11.92
C THR A 75 1.74 5.09 -12.57
N ILE A 76 1.71 5.45 -13.85
CA ILE A 76 0.48 5.50 -14.65
C ILE A 76 0.00 4.08 -14.93
N THR A 77 -1.29 3.81 -14.65
CA THR A 77 -2.02 2.70 -15.26
C THR A 77 -2.86 3.31 -16.39
N PRO A 78 -2.54 3.04 -17.67
CA PRO A 78 -3.17 3.72 -18.77
C PRO A 78 -4.62 3.26 -19.00
N ASP A 79 -5.47 4.22 -19.29
CA ASP A 79 -6.77 4.04 -19.94
C ASP A 79 -6.66 4.34 -21.44
N GLU A 80 -7.78 4.28 -22.16
CA GLU A 80 -7.82 4.56 -23.59
C GLU A 80 -7.31 5.98 -23.95
N GLY A 81 -7.55 6.95 -23.08
CA GLY A 81 -7.07 8.33 -23.24
C GLY A 81 -5.55 8.41 -23.12
N ARG A 82 -4.98 7.73 -22.14
CA ARG A 82 -3.54 7.66 -21.90
C ARG A 82 -2.81 6.87 -23.01
N VAL A 83 -3.41 5.80 -23.53
CA VAL A 83 -2.87 5.05 -24.68
C VAL A 83 -2.69 6.00 -25.89
N LYS A 84 -3.68 6.84 -26.17
CA LYS A 84 -3.59 7.84 -27.26
C LYS A 84 -2.58 8.94 -26.94
N GLU A 85 -2.61 9.48 -25.72
CA GLU A 85 -1.72 10.57 -25.29
C GLU A 85 -0.24 10.19 -25.43
N PHE A 86 0.14 9.01 -25.01
CA PHE A 86 1.53 8.52 -25.02
C PHE A 86 1.87 7.67 -26.25
N SER A 87 0.91 7.46 -27.18
CA SER A 87 1.09 6.60 -28.36
C SER A 87 1.57 5.19 -27.99
N LEU A 88 0.97 4.61 -26.95
CA LEU A 88 1.37 3.30 -26.42
C LEU A 88 0.99 2.17 -27.38
N LYS A 89 1.81 1.11 -27.41
CA LYS A 89 1.58 -0.11 -28.17
C LYS A 89 0.31 -0.84 -27.73
N GLU A 90 0.02 -0.80 -26.40
CA GLU A 90 -1.18 -1.38 -25.83
C GLU A 90 -1.55 -0.74 -24.49
N MET A 91 -2.72 -1.08 -23.96
CA MET A 91 -3.20 -0.64 -22.65
C MET A 91 -2.58 -1.52 -21.56
N TRP A 92 -1.36 -1.18 -21.14
CA TRP A 92 -0.58 -1.94 -20.15
C TRP A 92 -1.32 -2.10 -18.82
N ARG A 93 -1.15 -3.26 -18.21
CA ARG A 93 -1.69 -3.53 -16.87
C ARG A 93 -1.02 -2.66 -15.82
N SER A 94 -1.65 -2.55 -14.65
CA SER A 94 -1.05 -1.87 -13.52
C SER A 94 0.26 -2.55 -13.09
N PRO A 95 1.39 -1.81 -13.03
CA PRO A 95 2.66 -2.38 -12.57
C PRO A 95 2.56 -2.86 -11.11
N ASN A 96 1.74 -2.21 -10.28
CA ASN A 96 1.48 -2.67 -8.92
C ASN A 96 0.90 -4.10 -8.90
N GLY A 97 -0.01 -4.41 -9.82
CA GLY A 97 -0.56 -5.76 -9.98
C GLY A 97 0.52 -6.79 -10.33
N THR A 98 1.40 -6.46 -11.27
CA THR A 98 2.52 -7.33 -11.69
C THR A 98 3.50 -7.56 -10.54
N ILE A 99 3.92 -6.50 -9.84
CA ILE A 99 4.83 -6.59 -8.69
C ILE A 99 4.23 -7.45 -7.58
N ARG A 100 2.98 -7.21 -7.22
CA ARG A 100 2.25 -7.96 -6.18
C ARG A 100 2.11 -9.44 -6.52
N ASN A 101 1.87 -9.77 -7.79
CA ASN A 101 1.79 -11.14 -8.24
C ASN A 101 3.13 -11.88 -8.18
N ILE A 102 4.24 -11.16 -8.42
CA ILE A 102 5.59 -11.73 -8.40
C ILE A 102 6.09 -11.89 -6.96
N LEU A 103 5.91 -10.87 -6.13
CA LEU A 103 6.40 -10.90 -4.74
C LEU A 103 5.48 -11.70 -3.81
N GLY A 104 4.18 -11.73 -4.09
CA GLY A 104 3.18 -12.20 -3.14
C GLY A 104 3.04 -11.22 -1.96
N GLY A 105 2.36 -11.67 -0.91
CA GLY A 105 2.29 -10.92 0.34
C GLY A 105 1.02 -10.12 0.53
N THR A 106 1.10 -9.23 1.51
CA THR A 106 -0.02 -8.41 1.99
C THR A 106 0.35 -6.94 1.90
N ILE A 107 -0.60 -6.12 1.46
CA ILE A 107 -0.43 -4.66 1.44
C ILE A 107 -0.96 -4.10 2.75
N PHE A 108 -0.07 -3.41 3.48
CA PHE A 108 -0.45 -2.68 4.68
C PHE A 108 -0.51 -1.19 4.39
N ARG A 109 -1.68 -0.59 4.61
CA ARG A 109 -1.91 0.85 4.49
C ARG A 109 -2.14 1.43 5.88
N GLU A 110 -1.26 2.37 6.26
CA GLU A 110 -1.24 2.99 7.57
C GLU A 110 -1.35 4.51 7.43
N PRO A 111 -2.31 5.16 8.14
CA PRO A 111 -2.46 6.60 8.11
C PRO A 111 -1.30 7.29 8.83
N ILE A 112 -0.85 8.41 8.28
CA ILE A 112 0.08 9.34 8.88
C ILE A 112 -0.73 10.39 9.63
N ILE A 113 -0.61 10.43 10.96
CA ILE A 113 -1.40 11.30 11.80
C ILE A 113 -0.61 12.56 12.16
N CYS A 114 -1.12 13.72 11.75
CA CYS A 114 -0.65 15.04 12.19
C CYS A 114 -1.73 15.66 13.08
N LYS A 115 -1.37 16.08 14.30
CA LYS A 115 -2.34 16.51 15.33
C LYS A 115 -3.15 17.74 14.94
N ASN A 116 -2.54 18.64 14.18
CA ASN A 116 -3.16 19.89 13.72
C ASN A 116 -3.96 19.74 12.42
N VAL A 117 -3.93 18.59 11.76
CA VAL A 117 -4.76 18.29 10.59
C VAL A 117 -6.07 17.66 11.06
N PRO A 118 -7.23 18.31 10.84
CA PRO A 118 -8.52 17.76 11.26
C PRO A 118 -8.82 16.45 10.55
N ARG A 119 -9.34 15.49 11.31
CA ARG A 119 -9.83 14.20 10.79
C ARG A 119 -11.33 14.29 10.57
N LEU A 120 -11.83 13.67 9.50
CA LEU A 120 -13.27 13.56 9.25
C LEU A 120 -13.96 12.71 10.33
N VAL A 121 -13.25 11.74 10.90
CA VAL A 121 -13.69 10.98 12.08
C VAL A 121 -12.84 11.42 13.28
N PRO A 122 -13.28 12.40 14.07
CA PRO A 122 -12.47 12.99 15.15
C PRO A 122 -12.02 11.99 16.22
N GLY A 123 -12.80 10.91 16.42
CA GLY A 123 -12.48 9.83 17.36
C GLY A 123 -11.25 8.98 17.01
N TRP A 124 -10.80 9.00 15.76
CA TRP A 124 -9.65 8.20 15.32
C TRP A 124 -8.32 8.86 15.74
N THR A 125 -7.92 8.62 16.96
CA THR A 125 -6.71 9.20 17.55
C THR A 125 -5.46 8.35 17.37
N GLN A 126 -5.63 7.08 17.00
CA GLN A 126 -4.56 6.12 16.69
C GLN A 126 -4.80 5.49 15.31
N PRO A 127 -3.76 4.95 14.64
CA PRO A 127 -3.92 4.44 13.28
C PRO A 127 -4.81 3.20 13.22
N ILE A 128 -5.70 3.17 12.24
CA ILE A 128 -6.35 1.95 11.74
C ILE A 128 -5.53 1.49 10.56
N ILE A 129 -4.89 0.34 10.68
CA ILE A 129 -4.00 -0.19 9.65
C ILE A 129 -4.75 -1.24 8.85
N ILE A 130 -4.98 -0.99 7.57
CA ILE A 130 -5.63 -1.95 6.69
C ILE A 130 -4.58 -2.92 6.11
N GLY A 131 -4.73 -4.21 6.40
CA GLY A 131 -4.01 -5.29 5.74
C GLY A 131 -4.87 -5.87 4.62
N ARG A 132 -4.50 -5.61 3.35
CA ARG A 132 -5.21 -6.09 2.17
C ARG A 132 -4.57 -7.36 1.63
N HIS A 133 -5.35 -8.42 1.47
CA HIS A 133 -4.94 -9.62 0.75
C HIS A 133 -4.86 -9.30 -0.75
N ALA A 134 -3.65 -9.21 -1.30
CA ALA A 134 -3.43 -8.74 -2.66
C ALA A 134 -3.53 -9.85 -3.72
N TYR A 135 -4.34 -10.89 -3.49
CA TYR A 135 -4.47 -12.04 -4.36
C TYR A 135 -5.92 -12.49 -4.53
N GLY A 136 -6.27 -12.98 -5.72
CA GLY A 136 -7.53 -13.65 -5.97
C GLY A 136 -8.76 -12.73 -5.92
N ASP A 137 -9.90 -13.33 -5.58
CA ASP A 137 -11.21 -12.68 -5.45
C ASP A 137 -11.63 -11.95 -6.74
N GLN A 138 -12.31 -10.82 -6.63
CA GLN A 138 -12.79 -10.04 -7.78
C GLN A 138 -11.67 -9.59 -8.74
N TYR A 139 -10.45 -9.41 -8.25
CA TYR A 139 -9.29 -8.96 -9.04
C TYR A 139 -8.70 -10.04 -9.95
N ARG A 140 -9.11 -11.28 -9.79
CA ARG A 140 -8.76 -12.44 -10.59
C ARG A 140 -10.00 -13.19 -11.10
N ALA A 141 -11.14 -12.52 -11.12
CA ALA A 141 -12.38 -13.09 -11.59
C ALA A 141 -12.37 -13.29 -13.12
N THR A 142 -13.13 -14.29 -13.54
CA THR A 142 -13.54 -14.45 -14.94
C THR A 142 -15.00 -14.09 -15.05
N ASP A 143 -15.34 -13.10 -15.86
CA ASP A 143 -16.70 -12.63 -16.07
C ASP A 143 -17.08 -12.65 -17.55
N PHE A 144 -18.36 -12.80 -17.82
CA PHE A 144 -18.89 -12.83 -19.19
C PHE A 144 -20.38 -12.47 -19.23
N LYS A 145 -20.82 -12.06 -20.43
CA LYS A 145 -22.25 -11.85 -20.73
C LYS A 145 -22.83 -13.12 -21.37
N PHE A 146 -23.99 -13.54 -20.90
CA PHE A 146 -24.77 -14.57 -21.58
C PHE A 146 -25.96 -13.94 -22.30
N PRO A 147 -26.18 -14.25 -23.61
CA PRO A 147 -27.12 -13.50 -24.46
C PRO A 147 -28.57 -13.92 -24.35
N THR A 148 -28.85 -15.14 -23.82
CA THR A 148 -30.18 -15.74 -23.82
C THR A 148 -30.45 -16.47 -22.50
N LYS A 149 -31.70 -16.98 -22.34
CA LYS A 149 -32.01 -17.95 -21.29
C LYS A 149 -31.13 -19.19 -21.38
N GLY A 150 -30.79 -19.78 -20.24
CA GLY A 150 -29.95 -20.97 -20.18
C GLY A 150 -29.64 -21.39 -18.76
N THR A 151 -28.78 -22.39 -18.61
CA THR A 151 -28.30 -22.85 -17.30
C THR A 151 -26.84 -22.44 -17.11
N LEU A 152 -26.55 -21.78 -16.00
CA LEU A 152 -25.18 -21.47 -15.55
C LEU A 152 -24.71 -22.58 -14.60
N SER A 153 -23.57 -23.17 -14.88
CA SER A 153 -22.91 -24.17 -14.03
C SER A 153 -21.46 -23.80 -13.78
N ILE A 154 -20.92 -24.19 -12.62
CA ILE A 154 -19.48 -24.14 -12.28
C ILE A 154 -18.96 -25.58 -12.24
N LYS A 155 -17.83 -25.81 -12.91
CA LYS A 155 -17.18 -27.13 -12.97
C LYS A 155 -15.71 -27.01 -12.57
N PHE A 156 -15.28 -27.86 -11.67
CA PHE A 156 -13.89 -28.08 -11.32
C PHE A 156 -13.49 -29.51 -11.68
N VAL A 157 -12.35 -29.67 -12.36
CA VAL A 157 -11.79 -30.97 -12.71
C VAL A 157 -10.46 -31.11 -12.02
N GLY A 158 -10.35 -32.03 -11.07
CA GLY A 158 -9.10 -32.31 -10.37
C GLY A 158 -8.13 -33.10 -11.28
N GLU A 159 -6.84 -32.97 -11.04
CA GLU A 159 -5.80 -33.76 -11.71
C GLU A 159 -5.97 -35.28 -11.43
N ASP A 160 -6.58 -35.61 -10.29
CA ASP A 160 -6.96 -36.98 -9.93
C ASP A 160 -8.22 -37.52 -10.69
N GLY A 161 -8.73 -36.72 -11.63
CA GLY A 161 -9.91 -37.03 -12.43
C GLY A 161 -11.25 -36.81 -11.73
N LYS A 162 -11.27 -36.39 -10.47
CA LYS A 162 -12.51 -36.06 -9.77
C LYS A 162 -13.13 -34.78 -10.30
N VAL A 163 -14.43 -34.82 -10.52
CA VAL A 163 -15.22 -33.72 -11.04
C VAL A 163 -16.17 -33.22 -9.96
N ILE A 164 -16.15 -31.90 -9.71
CA ILE A 164 -17.16 -31.19 -8.92
C ILE A 164 -17.91 -30.30 -9.90
N GLU A 165 -19.21 -30.53 -10.08
CA GLU A 165 -20.05 -29.68 -10.91
C GLU A 165 -21.28 -29.25 -10.11
N LYS A 166 -21.60 -27.96 -10.19
CA LYS A 166 -22.77 -27.38 -9.51
C LYS A 166 -23.53 -26.48 -10.45
N GLU A 167 -24.84 -26.72 -10.58
CA GLU A 167 -25.74 -25.74 -11.16
C GLU A 167 -25.78 -24.51 -10.25
N VAL A 168 -25.50 -23.33 -10.81
CA VAL A 168 -25.56 -22.06 -10.10
C VAL A 168 -26.95 -21.46 -10.19
N PHE A 169 -27.48 -21.38 -11.44
CA PHE A 169 -28.71 -20.66 -11.69
C PHE A 169 -29.30 -21.04 -13.07
N LYS A 170 -30.64 -21.15 -13.13
CA LYS A 170 -31.37 -21.22 -14.40
C LYS A 170 -31.82 -19.82 -14.81
N ALA A 171 -31.08 -19.25 -15.74
CA ALA A 171 -31.33 -17.91 -16.21
C ALA A 171 -32.58 -17.83 -17.10
N PRO A 172 -33.59 -17.02 -16.77
CA PRO A 172 -34.78 -16.86 -17.59
C PRO A 172 -34.59 -15.88 -18.75
N SER A 173 -33.51 -15.13 -18.78
CA SER A 173 -33.18 -14.13 -19.80
C SER A 173 -31.67 -13.99 -19.97
N SER A 174 -31.22 -13.03 -20.78
CA SER A 174 -29.84 -12.60 -20.85
C SER A 174 -29.33 -11.97 -19.54
N GLY A 175 -28.04 -12.01 -19.30
CA GLY A 175 -27.43 -11.45 -18.08
C GLY A 175 -25.89 -11.49 -18.08
N VAL A 176 -25.33 -11.38 -16.89
CA VAL A 176 -23.88 -11.44 -16.64
C VAL A 176 -23.59 -12.50 -15.58
N ALA A 177 -22.43 -13.12 -15.66
CA ALA A 177 -21.95 -14.06 -14.66
C ALA A 177 -20.47 -13.82 -14.38
N MET A 178 -20.03 -14.20 -13.17
CA MET A 178 -18.66 -14.10 -12.72
C MET A 178 -18.30 -15.32 -11.87
N ALA A 179 -17.08 -15.80 -12.03
CA ALA A 179 -16.45 -16.74 -11.13
C ALA A 179 -15.15 -16.16 -10.57
N MET A 180 -14.92 -16.33 -9.28
CA MET A 180 -13.70 -15.93 -8.60
C MET A 180 -13.15 -17.08 -7.75
N TYR A 181 -11.88 -17.00 -7.36
CA TYR A 181 -11.20 -18.04 -6.59
C TYR A 181 -10.19 -17.47 -5.61
N ASN A 182 -9.80 -18.29 -4.67
CA ASN A 182 -8.63 -18.09 -3.82
C ASN A 182 -7.96 -19.41 -3.49
N LEU A 183 -6.74 -19.39 -2.95
CA LEU A 183 -5.97 -20.58 -2.61
C LEU A 183 -5.68 -20.63 -1.12
N ASP A 184 -5.74 -21.81 -0.53
CA ASP A 184 -5.46 -22.04 0.89
C ASP A 184 -4.09 -21.53 1.32
N ASP A 185 -3.04 -21.76 0.51
CA ASP A 185 -1.70 -21.30 0.81
C ASP A 185 -1.60 -19.79 0.79
N SER A 186 -2.24 -19.13 -0.17
CA SER A 186 -2.30 -17.67 -0.23
C SER A 186 -3.04 -17.08 0.99
N ILE A 187 -4.12 -17.72 1.44
CA ILE A 187 -4.85 -17.30 2.65
C ILE A 187 -3.99 -17.51 3.91
N ARG A 188 -3.24 -18.64 4.00
CA ARG A 188 -2.30 -18.87 5.10
C ARG A 188 -1.21 -17.82 5.16
N ASP A 189 -0.65 -17.47 4.02
CA ASP A 189 0.39 -16.45 3.91
C ASP A 189 -0.14 -15.07 4.30
N PHE A 190 -1.35 -14.74 3.90
CA PHE A 190 -2.05 -13.53 4.32
C PHE A 190 -2.28 -13.50 5.83
N ALA A 191 -2.67 -14.63 6.44
CA ALA A 191 -2.82 -14.74 7.88
C ALA A 191 -1.48 -14.50 8.61
N ARG A 192 -0.40 -15.16 8.16
CA ARG A 192 0.95 -15.00 8.74
C ARG A 192 1.47 -13.57 8.63
N ALA A 193 1.34 -12.95 7.45
CA ALA A 193 1.74 -11.57 7.23
C ALA A 193 0.99 -10.61 8.15
N SER A 194 -0.35 -10.77 8.26
CA SER A 194 -1.19 -9.93 9.12
C SER A 194 -0.83 -10.08 10.60
N MET A 195 -0.58 -11.29 11.07
CA MET A 195 -0.20 -11.57 12.46
C MET A 195 1.20 -11.06 12.79
N ASN A 196 2.17 -11.25 11.89
CA ASN A 196 3.51 -10.69 12.06
C ASN A 196 3.50 -9.16 12.09
N TYR A 197 2.67 -8.53 11.26
CA TYR A 197 2.53 -7.07 11.27
C TYR A 197 1.90 -6.57 12.58
N ALA A 198 0.85 -7.23 13.05
CA ALA A 198 0.20 -6.93 14.33
C ALA A 198 1.19 -7.05 15.51
N LEU A 199 1.99 -8.11 15.55
CA LEU A 199 3.05 -8.30 16.55
C LEU A 199 4.10 -7.18 16.49
N ALA A 200 4.54 -6.80 15.29
CA ALA A 200 5.54 -5.74 15.12
C ALA A 200 5.03 -4.37 15.58
N ARG A 201 3.72 -4.12 15.43
CA ARG A 201 3.06 -2.88 15.87
C ARG A 201 2.57 -2.94 17.32
N CYS A 202 2.57 -4.11 17.95
CA CYS A 202 1.92 -4.36 19.24
C CYS A 202 0.44 -3.95 19.23
N TYR A 203 -0.29 -4.25 18.16
CA TYR A 203 -1.71 -3.94 17.98
C TYR A 203 -2.54 -5.21 17.86
N PRO A 204 -3.80 -5.22 18.37
CA PRO A 204 -4.72 -6.31 18.09
C PRO A 204 -4.99 -6.45 16.59
N LEU A 205 -5.34 -7.66 16.17
CA LEU A 205 -5.67 -8.00 14.79
C LEU A 205 -7.13 -8.41 14.68
N TYR A 206 -7.83 -7.80 13.73
CA TYR A 206 -9.19 -8.20 13.34
C TYR A 206 -9.18 -8.66 11.88
N LEU A 207 -9.71 -9.87 11.63
CA LEU A 207 -10.08 -10.31 10.28
C LEU A 207 -11.55 -10.01 10.06
N SER A 208 -11.91 -9.39 8.94
CA SER A 208 -13.31 -9.25 8.56
C SER A 208 -13.67 -10.07 7.32
N THR A 209 -14.85 -10.68 7.36
CA THR A 209 -15.45 -11.42 6.24
C THR A 209 -16.98 -11.27 6.25
N LYS A 210 -17.64 -11.79 5.23
CA LYS A 210 -19.11 -11.95 5.21
C LYS A 210 -19.49 -13.43 5.16
N ASN A 211 -18.88 -14.25 6.03
CA ASN A 211 -19.07 -15.70 6.05
C ASN A 211 -20.50 -16.16 6.37
N THR A 212 -21.36 -15.29 6.88
CA THR A 212 -22.80 -15.57 7.05
C THR A 212 -23.54 -15.66 5.72
N ILE A 213 -23.03 -15.02 4.67
CA ILE A 213 -23.53 -15.03 3.29
C ILE A 213 -22.66 -15.94 2.42
N LEU A 214 -21.35 -15.66 2.36
CA LEU A 214 -20.36 -16.44 1.60
C LEU A 214 -19.83 -17.59 2.47
N LYS A 215 -20.72 -18.52 2.85
CA LYS A 215 -20.47 -19.50 3.92
C LYS A 215 -19.23 -20.35 3.71
N VAL A 216 -18.99 -20.83 2.48
CA VAL A 216 -17.83 -21.65 2.15
C VAL A 216 -16.61 -20.79 1.81
N TYR A 217 -16.79 -19.80 0.94
CA TYR A 217 -15.69 -18.97 0.47
C TYR A 217 -15.06 -18.15 1.59
N ASP A 218 -15.84 -17.32 2.23
CA ASP A 218 -15.37 -16.49 3.37
C ASP A 218 -15.12 -17.32 4.64
N GLY A 219 -15.89 -18.40 4.81
CA GLY A 219 -15.66 -19.37 5.89
C GLY A 219 -14.25 -19.97 5.83
N ARG A 220 -13.74 -20.23 4.60
CA ARG A 220 -12.37 -20.74 4.43
C ARG A 220 -11.31 -19.77 4.93
N PHE A 221 -11.46 -18.45 4.69
CA PHE A 221 -10.58 -17.42 5.25
C PHE A 221 -10.62 -17.44 6.78
N LYS A 222 -11.81 -17.44 7.36
CA LYS A 222 -11.99 -17.49 8.82
C LYS A 222 -11.30 -18.72 9.44
N ASP A 223 -11.53 -19.90 8.88
CA ASP A 223 -11.02 -21.15 9.43
C ASP A 223 -9.49 -21.25 9.32
N ILE A 224 -8.91 -20.82 8.17
CA ILE A 224 -7.46 -20.81 7.99
C ILE A 224 -6.79 -19.79 8.91
N PHE A 225 -7.32 -18.58 9.05
CA PHE A 225 -6.79 -17.59 9.98
C PHE A 225 -6.81 -18.09 11.42
N GLN A 226 -7.91 -18.74 11.85
CA GLN A 226 -8.01 -19.31 13.18
C GLN A 226 -6.99 -20.43 13.40
N ALA A 227 -6.82 -21.32 12.43
CA ALA A 227 -5.85 -22.39 12.50
C ALA A 227 -4.40 -21.86 12.59
N VAL A 228 -4.05 -20.85 11.78
CA VAL A 228 -2.72 -20.21 11.83
C VAL A 228 -2.52 -19.53 13.17
N PHE A 229 -3.51 -18.81 13.68
CA PHE A 229 -3.43 -18.18 14.99
C PHE A 229 -3.18 -19.20 16.10
N ASP A 230 -4.01 -20.23 16.18
CA ASP A 230 -3.94 -21.23 17.27
C ASP A 230 -2.61 -22.00 17.26
N ASN A 231 -2.10 -22.34 16.06
CA ASN A 231 -0.91 -23.17 15.94
C ASN A 231 0.41 -22.39 15.96
N GLU A 232 0.45 -21.15 15.47
CA GLU A 232 1.72 -20.44 15.23
C GLU A 232 1.87 -19.14 16.03
N PHE A 233 0.77 -18.48 16.45
CA PHE A 233 0.82 -17.11 16.96
C PHE A 233 0.22 -16.91 18.36
N LYS A 234 -0.64 -17.78 18.84
CA LYS A 234 -1.38 -17.60 20.10
C LYS A 234 -0.47 -17.25 21.29
N ALA A 235 0.64 -17.98 21.44
CA ALA A 235 1.58 -17.71 22.53
C ALA A 235 2.28 -16.34 22.38
N LYS A 236 2.67 -15.97 21.15
CA LYS A 236 3.32 -14.68 20.85
C LYS A 236 2.37 -13.50 21.10
N PHE A 237 1.09 -13.65 20.75
CA PHE A 237 0.06 -12.63 20.99
C PHE A 237 -0.20 -12.46 22.48
N ALA A 238 -0.26 -13.58 23.23
CA ALA A 238 -0.41 -13.55 24.69
C ALA A 238 0.78 -12.84 25.37
N GLU A 239 2.02 -13.12 24.97
CA GLU A 239 3.22 -12.43 25.46
C GLU A 239 3.14 -10.92 25.24
N LYS A 240 2.68 -10.48 24.07
CA LYS A 240 2.51 -9.06 23.71
C LYS A 240 1.22 -8.45 24.26
N LYS A 241 0.37 -9.22 24.92
CA LYS A 241 -0.95 -8.79 25.44
C LYS A 241 -1.85 -8.20 24.37
N ILE A 242 -1.80 -8.73 23.14
CA ILE A 242 -2.67 -8.37 22.03
C ILE A 242 -3.57 -9.56 21.66
N THR A 243 -4.66 -9.28 20.94
CA THR A 243 -5.68 -10.26 20.59
C THR A 243 -5.85 -10.42 19.08
N TYR A 244 -6.35 -11.59 18.69
CA TYR A 244 -6.89 -11.83 17.35
C TYR A 244 -8.39 -12.14 17.46
N GLU A 245 -9.19 -11.54 16.59
CA GLU A 245 -10.62 -11.77 16.49
C GLU A 245 -11.10 -11.74 15.05
N HIS A 246 -12.00 -12.65 14.69
CA HIS A 246 -12.77 -12.58 13.44
C HIS A 246 -14.09 -11.87 13.67
N ARG A 247 -14.48 -10.94 12.78
CA ARG A 247 -15.77 -10.24 12.80
C ARG A 247 -16.42 -10.20 11.44
N LEU A 248 -17.74 -10.02 11.39
CA LEU A 248 -18.43 -9.69 10.17
C LEU A 248 -18.01 -8.28 9.71
N ILE A 249 -17.85 -8.09 8.39
CA ILE A 249 -17.32 -6.82 7.86
C ILE A 249 -18.21 -5.63 8.22
N ASP A 250 -19.52 -5.77 8.15
CA ASP A 250 -20.46 -4.70 8.50
C ASP A 250 -20.40 -4.35 10.00
N ASP A 251 -20.21 -5.34 10.87
CA ASP A 251 -20.00 -5.12 12.31
C ASP A 251 -18.68 -4.41 12.60
N LEU A 252 -17.60 -4.81 11.89
CA LEU A 252 -16.31 -4.16 12.06
C LEU A 252 -16.28 -2.74 11.49
N VAL A 253 -16.98 -2.45 10.39
CA VAL A 253 -17.17 -1.09 9.88
C VAL A 253 -17.87 -0.22 10.93
N ALA A 254 -18.97 -0.74 11.53
CA ALA A 254 -19.68 -0.03 12.59
C ALA A 254 -18.81 0.20 13.83
N SER A 255 -17.97 -0.78 14.19
CA SER A 255 -17.02 -0.69 15.30
C SER A 255 -15.90 0.31 15.01
N ALA A 256 -15.37 0.32 13.80
CA ALA A 256 -14.31 1.23 13.37
C ALA A 256 -14.69 2.70 13.54
N LEU A 257 -15.96 3.05 13.25
CA LEU A 257 -16.46 4.41 13.43
C LEU A 257 -16.61 4.84 14.90
N LYS A 258 -16.63 3.87 15.83
CA LYS A 258 -16.80 4.10 17.27
C LYS A 258 -15.49 4.01 18.04
N TRP A 259 -14.52 3.24 17.55
CA TRP A 259 -13.23 3.02 18.20
C TRP A 259 -12.24 4.12 17.86
N SER A 260 -11.21 4.24 18.70
CA SER A 260 -10.16 5.25 18.53
C SER A 260 -9.05 4.88 17.54
N GLY A 261 -9.08 3.70 16.96
CA GLY A 261 -7.99 3.13 16.18
C GLY A 261 -7.05 2.28 17.05
N GLY A 262 -5.80 2.09 16.61
CA GLY A 262 -4.80 1.28 17.31
C GLY A 262 -4.97 -0.22 17.06
N TYR A 263 -5.31 -0.62 15.83
CA TYR A 263 -5.46 -2.02 15.46
C TYR A 263 -5.13 -2.27 13.99
N VAL A 264 -4.85 -3.53 13.67
CA VAL A 264 -4.70 -4.03 12.30
C VAL A 264 -6.01 -4.67 11.85
N TRP A 265 -6.49 -4.26 10.70
CA TRP A 265 -7.71 -4.77 10.07
C TRP A 265 -7.35 -5.57 8.81
N ALA A 266 -7.34 -6.88 8.90
CA ALA A 266 -7.13 -7.77 7.76
C ALA A 266 -8.41 -7.90 6.93
N CYS A 267 -8.31 -7.56 5.65
CA CYS A 267 -9.41 -7.53 4.69
C CYS A 267 -9.09 -8.40 3.47
N LYS A 268 -10.10 -9.06 2.91
CA LYS A 268 -10.00 -9.67 1.58
C LYS A 268 -9.69 -8.60 0.53
N ASN A 269 -9.34 -9.03 -0.68
CA ASN A 269 -8.79 -8.15 -1.70
C ASN A 269 -9.64 -6.90 -1.98
N TYR A 270 -10.90 -7.07 -2.36
CA TYR A 270 -11.80 -5.95 -2.66
C TYR A 270 -12.17 -5.14 -1.39
N ASP A 271 -12.47 -5.83 -0.30
CA ASP A 271 -12.80 -5.20 0.98
C ASP A 271 -11.64 -4.30 1.44
N GLY A 272 -10.39 -4.78 1.31
CA GLY A 272 -9.19 -4.03 1.68
C GLY A 272 -8.93 -2.83 0.78
N ASP A 273 -9.25 -2.92 -0.50
CA ASP A 273 -9.17 -1.79 -1.43
C ASP A 273 -10.12 -0.66 -1.00
N VAL A 274 -11.39 -0.99 -0.82
CA VAL A 274 -12.42 -0.01 -0.44
C VAL A 274 -12.19 0.55 0.96
N GLN A 275 -11.88 -0.31 1.94
CA GLN A 275 -11.68 0.14 3.32
C GLN A 275 -10.42 0.97 3.50
N SER A 276 -9.34 0.70 2.76
CA SER A 276 -8.13 1.54 2.85
C SER A 276 -8.38 2.97 2.39
N ASP A 277 -9.16 3.16 1.33
CA ASP A 277 -9.51 4.50 0.86
C ASP A 277 -10.50 5.19 1.82
N THR A 278 -11.49 4.46 2.34
CA THR A 278 -12.43 4.98 3.34
C THR A 278 -11.70 5.46 4.59
N VAL A 279 -10.77 4.64 5.10
CA VAL A 279 -9.95 4.98 6.27
C VAL A 279 -9.03 6.17 5.97
N ALA A 280 -8.40 6.23 4.79
CA ALA A 280 -7.57 7.36 4.40
C ALA A 280 -8.35 8.69 4.41
N GLN A 281 -9.56 8.70 3.87
CA GLN A 281 -10.42 9.89 3.91
C GLN A 281 -10.84 10.24 5.35
N GLY A 282 -11.13 9.25 6.17
CA GLY A 282 -11.46 9.45 7.59
C GLY A 282 -10.33 10.14 8.37
N TYR A 283 -9.07 9.90 8.01
CA TYR A 283 -7.91 10.61 8.57
C TYR A 283 -7.59 11.95 7.89
N GLY A 284 -8.33 12.31 6.84
CA GLY A 284 -8.29 13.63 6.22
C GLY A 284 -7.77 13.67 4.78
N SER A 285 -6.86 12.79 4.37
CA SER A 285 -6.30 12.80 3.02
C SER A 285 -5.62 11.49 2.65
N LEU A 286 -5.79 11.06 1.41
CA LEU A 286 -5.02 9.95 0.83
C LEU A 286 -3.50 10.27 0.77
N GLY A 287 -3.13 11.55 0.70
CA GLY A 287 -1.74 12.01 0.79
C GLY A 287 -1.08 11.78 2.17
N LEU A 288 -1.88 11.37 3.16
CA LEU A 288 -1.42 10.97 4.51
C LEU A 288 -1.53 9.45 4.73
N MET A 289 -1.40 8.65 3.68
CA MET A 289 -1.49 7.19 3.76
C MET A 289 -0.23 6.56 3.19
N THR A 290 0.43 5.70 3.99
CA THR A 290 1.51 4.84 3.51
C THR A 290 0.96 3.57 2.85
N SER A 291 1.75 2.94 1.99
CA SER A 291 1.45 1.63 1.42
C SER A 291 2.73 0.78 1.42
N VAL A 292 2.67 -0.35 2.08
CA VAL A 292 3.81 -1.28 2.21
C VAL A 292 3.35 -2.68 1.84
N LEU A 293 3.89 -3.23 0.77
CA LEU A 293 3.78 -4.65 0.46
C LEU A 293 4.83 -5.41 1.27
N MET A 294 4.42 -6.42 2.02
CA MET A 294 5.30 -7.29 2.79
C MET A 294 5.04 -8.75 2.45
N THR A 295 6.11 -9.50 2.16
CA THR A 295 6.03 -10.96 1.98
C THR A 295 5.66 -11.67 3.29
N PRO A 296 5.08 -12.89 3.24
CA PRO A 296 4.60 -13.60 4.44
C PRO A 296 5.68 -13.87 5.48
N ASP A 297 6.91 -14.09 5.04
CA ASP A 297 8.08 -14.30 5.91
C ASP A 297 8.66 -12.99 6.48
N GLY A 298 8.13 -11.84 6.06
CA GLY A 298 8.56 -10.51 6.48
C GLY A 298 9.96 -10.11 6.02
N LYS A 299 10.55 -10.83 5.04
CA LYS A 299 11.90 -10.56 4.54
C LYS A 299 11.91 -9.53 3.42
N THR A 300 10.91 -9.54 2.55
CA THR A 300 10.85 -8.61 1.43
C THR A 300 9.77 -7.56 1.67
N VAL A 301 10.13 -6.30 1.45
CA VAL A 301 9.25 -5.14 1.52
C VAL A 301 9.41 -4.28 0.28
N GLU A 302 8.28 -3.88 -0.28
CA GLU A 302 8.19 -2.79 -1.25
C GLU A 302 7.31 -1.70 -0.66
N ALA A 303 7.86 -0.48 -0.54
CA ALA A 303 7.16 0.67 0.02
C ALA A 303 6.85 1.71 -1.05
N GLU A 304 5.59 2.16 -1.10
CA GLU A 304 5.10 3.15 -2.06
C GLU A 304 4.15 4.15 -1.38
N ALA A 305 3.80 5.24 -2.07
CA ALA A 305 2.68 6.08 -1.69
C ALA A 305 1.37 5.45 -2.14
N ALA A 306 0.32 5.60 -1.33
CA ALA A 306 -1.01 5.06 -1.65
C ALA A 306 -1.76 5.84 -2.73
N HIS A 307 -1.25 7.01 -3.15
CA HIS A 307 -1.86 7.88 -4.17
C HIS A 307 -1.24 7.70 -5.56
N GLY A 308 -1.90 8.26 -6.59
CA GLY A 308 -1.42 8.23 -7.96
C GLY A 308 -0.38 9.33 -8.29
N THR A 309 -0.16 9.55 -9.59
CA THR A 309 0.92 10.39 -10.16
C THR A 309 0.68 11.90 -10.08
N VAL A 310 -0.48 12.34 -9.57
CA VAL A 310 -0.89 13.76 -9.43
C VAL A 310 -0.83 14.55 -10.76
N THR A 311 -1.49 14.02 -11.77
CA THR A 311 -1.52 14.53 -13.15
C THR A 311 -1.87 16.01 -13.23
N ARG A 312 -2.87 16.49 -12.46
CA ARG A 312 -3.29 17.90 -12.51
C ARG A 312 -2.15 18.86 -12.15
N HIS A 313 -1.38 18.55 -11.11
CA HIS A 313 -0.23 19.38 -10.72
C HIS A 313 0.91 19.23 -11.72
N TYR A 314 1.10 18.06 -12.32
CA TYR A 314 2.06 17.89 -13.40
C TYR A 314 1.75 18.80 -14.59
N ARG A 315 0.48 18.92 -15.00
CA ARG A 315 0.07 19.84 -16.07
C ARG A 315 0.37 21.31 -15.74
N GLU A 316 0.19 21.73 -14.49
CA GLU A 316 0.57 23.08 -14.05
C GLU A 316 2.10 23.27 -14.06
N HIS A 317 2.83 22.28 -13.60
CA HIS A 317 4.30 22.30 -13.63
C HIS A 317 4.84 22.40 -15.07
N GLN A 318 4.26 21.68 -16.03
CA GLN A 318 4.62 21.78 -17.45
C GLN A 318 4.40 23.20 -18.05
N LYS A 319 3.46 23.97 -17.51
CA LYS A 319 3.22 25.38 -17.88
C LYS A 319 4.18 26.35 -17.18
N GLY A 320 5.09 25.88 -16.34
CA GLY A 320 5.98 26.69 -15.54
C GLY A 320 5.36 27.26 -14.26
N ASN A 321 4.15 26.83 -13.89
CA ASN A 321 3.48 27.27 -12.67
C ASN A 321 4.06 26.54 -11.44
N GLU A 322 4.19 27.28 -10.34
CA GLU A 322 4.56 26.71 -9.05
C GLU A 322 3.40 25.83 -8.54
N THR A 323 3.74 24.67 -7.98
CA THR A 323 2.78 23.74 -7.40
C THR A 323 2.98 23.57 -5.89
N SER A 324 1.91 23.26 -5.20
CA SER A 324 1.93 22.85 -3.80
C SER A 324 1.38 21.42 -3.70
N THR A 325 2.25 20.45 -3.97
CA THR A 325 1.93 19.02 -3.97
C THR A 325 2.44 18.39 -2.68
N ASN A 326 1.57 17.66 -2.01
CA ASN A 326 1.91 16.93 -0.79
C ASN A 326 2.90 15.80 -1.11
N SER A 327 4.07 15.84 -0.48
CA SER A 327 5.15 14.86 -0.64
C SER A 327 5.27 13.88 0.55
N ILE A 328 4.41 13.99 1.55
CA ILE A 328 4.53 13.25 2.83
C ILE A 328 4.53 11.74 2.59
N ALA A 329 3.57 11.22 1.84
CA ALA A 329 3.47 9.78 1.58
C ALA A 329 4.69 9.24 0.80
N LEU A 330 5.27 10.03 -0.11
CA LEU A 330 6.49 9.65 -0.84
C LEU A 330 7.72 9.64 0.09
N ILE A 331 7.83 10.61 1.00
CA ILE A 331 8.89 10.63 2.03
C ILE A 331 8.77 9.41 2.94
N PHE A 332 7.56 9.07 3.36
CA PHE A 332 7.31 7.89 4.19
C PHE A 332 7.60 6.58 3.47
N ALA A 333 7.36 6.50 2.14
CA ALA A 333 7.78 5.33 1.35
C ALA A 333 9.29 5.10 1.48
N TRP A 334 10.11 6.15 1.30
CA TRP A 334 11.55 6.07 1.53
C TRP A 334 11.90 5.67 2.97
N ALA A 335 11.30 6.32 3.96
CA ALA A 335 11.58 6.04 5.37
C ALA A 335 11.23 4.58 5.73
N ARG A 336 10.10 4.05 5.27
CA ARG A 336 9.68 2.66 5.52
C ARG A 336 10.61 1.64 4.87
N ALA A 337 11.01 1.85 3.62
CA ALA A 337 11.97 0.99 2.94
C ALA A 337 13.34 1.01 3.65
N LEU A 338 13.84 2.19 4.02
CA LEU A 338 15.11 2.34 4.75
C LEU A 338 15.06 1.72 6.15
N ALA A 339 13.92 1.85 6.86
CA ALA A 339 13.73 1.20 8.15
C ALA A 339 13.78 -0.33 8.02
N HIS A 340 13.20 -0.88 6.95
CA HIS A 340 13.28 -2.32 6.68
C HIS A 340 14.70 -2.76 6.31
N ARG A 341 15.42 -1.98 5.48
CA ARG A 341 16.84 -2.21 5.17
C ARG A 341 17.69 -2.19 6.44
N ALA A 342 17.46 -1.22 7.30
CA ALA A 342 18.14 -1.12 8.59
C ALA A 342 17.89 -2.35 9.48
N LYS A 343 16.67 -2.88 9.49
CA LYS A 343 16.33 -4.11 10.22
C LYS A 343 17.07 -5.32 9.67
N LEU A 344 17.10 -5.49 8.34
CA LEU A 344 17.76 -6.64 7.71
C LEU A 344 19.28 -6.60 7.90
N ASP A 345 19.88 -5.41 7.90
CA ASP A 345 21.33 -5.20 8.02
C ASP A 345 21.81 -4.99 9.47
N ASN A 346 20.89 -4.99 10.46
CA ASN A 346 21.17 -4.59 11.84
C ASN A 346 21.88 -3.23 11.94
N ASN A 347 21.50 -2.27 11.08
CA ASN A 347 22.10 -0.95 10.98
C ASN A 347 21.33 0.06 11.86
N ALA A 348 21.82 0.31 13.06
CA ALA A 348 21.17 1.19 14.03
C ALA A 348 21.14 2.66 13.60
N GLU A 349 22.20 3.14 12.89
CA GLU A 349 22.26 4.53 12.40
C GLU A 349 21.23 4.75 11.29
N LEU A 350 21.10 3.83 10.34
CA LEU A 350 20.08 3.89 9.30
C LEU A 350 18.67 3.83 9.91
N LYS A 351 18.46 3.03 10.94
CA LYS A 351 17.19 2.97 11.68
C LYS A 351 16.87 4.33 12.34
N LYS A 352 17.87 4.93 13.00
CA LYS A 352 17.72 6.27 13.61
C LYS A 352 17.37 7.31 12.55
N PHE A 353 18.04 7.29 11.42
CA PHE A 353 17.74 8.20 10.30
C PHE A 353 16.33 8.03 9.76
N ALA A 354 15.90 6.80 9.46
CA ALA A 354 14.56 6.53 8.94
C ALA A 354 13.46 7.01 9.90
N THR A 355 13.63 6.73 11.19
CA THR A 355 12.72 7.20 12.24
C THR A 355 12.71 8.73 12.36
N ALA A 356 13.89 9.37 12.27
CA ALA A 356 14.00 10.82 12.30
C ALA A 356 13.31 11.47 11.10
N LEU A 357 13.44 10.88 9.91
CA LEU A 357 12.81 11.39 8.69
C LEU A 357 11.28 11.39 8.80
N GLU A 358 10.67 10.31 9.28
CA GLU A 358 9.22 10.26 9.54
C GLU A 358 8.81 11.31 10.58
N LYS A 359 9.50 11.33 11.73
CA LYS A 359 9.19 12.24 12.82
C LYS A 359 9.29 13.70 12.40
N VAL A 360 10.38 14.09 11.75
CA VAL A 360 10.61 15.46 11.29
C VAL A 360 9.55 15.89 10.27
N THR A 361 9.13 14.98 9.41
CA THR A 361 8.06 15.27 8.43
C THR A 361 6.75 15.61 9.14
N VAL A 362 6.35 14.81 10.12
CA VAL A 362 5.14 15.07 10.93
C VAL A 362 5.30 16.36 11.77
N ASP A 363 6.42 16.49 12.48
CA ASP A 363 6.69 17.68 13.31
C ASP A 363 6.67 18.98 12.48
N THR A 364 7.13 18.95 11.22
CA THR A 364 7.10 20.10 10.31
C THR A 364 5.67 20.53 10.01
N VAL A 365 4.76 19.56 9.74
CA VAL A 365 3.33 19.85 9.55
C VAL A 365 2.71 20.38 10.84
N GLU A 366 3.00 19.76 11.98
CA GLU A 366 2.47 20.17 13.28
C GLU A 366 2.96 21.57 13.72
N GLN A 367 4.12 22.02 13.22
CA GLN A 367 4.61 23.39 13.38
C GLN A 367 3.92 24.42 12.45
N GLY A 368 2.96 24.00 11.63
CA GLY A 368 2.23 24.87 10.71
C GLY A 368 2.87 25.03 9.33
N PHE A 369 3.90 24.26 8.99
CA PHE A 369 4.53 24.26 7.67
C PHE A 369 4.00 23.07 6.86
N MET A 370 3.14 23.33 5.90
CA MET A 370 2.44 22.27 5.15
C MET A 370 2.14 22.71 3.72
N THR A 371 1.72 21.77 2.89
CA THR A 371 1.23 21.99 1.53
C THR A 371 -0.22 22.46 1.53
N LYS A 372 -0.67 22.99 0.38
CA LYS A 372 -1.98 23.63 0.23
C LYS A 372 -3.16 22.72 0.56
N ASP A 373 -3.07 21.44 0.19
CA ASP A 373 -4.11 20.44 0.46
C ASP A 373 -4.38 20.29 1.96
N LEU A 374 -3.33 20.23 2.78
CA LEU A 374 -3.45 20.14 4.24
C LEU A 374 -3.87 21.47 4.85
N ALA A 375 -3.33 22.58 4.36
CA ALA A 375 -3.69 23.90 4.85
C ALA A 375 -5.19 24.19 4.70
N LEU A 376 -5.78 23.79 3.58
CA LEU A 376 -7.22 23.93 3.34
C LEU A 376 -8.07 23.09 4.30
N LEU A 377 -7.54 21.96 4.81
CA LEU A 377 -8.20 21.17 5.85
C LEU A 377 -8.11 21.84 7.22
N VAL A 378 -6.99 22.48 7.52
CA VAL A 378 -6.79 23.18 8.81
C VAL A 378 -7.67 24.42 8.93
N GLY A 379 -7.74 25.25 7.87
CA GLY A 379 -8.60 26.41 7.83
C GLY A 379 -8.11 27.54 6.94
N PRO A 380 -8.93 28.61 6.75
CA PRO A 380 -8.66 29.66 5.78
C PRO A 380 -7.43 30.51 6.10
N ASP A 381 -7.06 30.61 7.38
CA ASP A 381 -5.91 31.41 7.84
C ASP A 381 -4.59 30.64 7.82
N GLN A 382 -4.62 29.33 7.56
CA GLN A 382 -3.42 28.50 7.51
C GLN A 382 -2.63 28.80 6.23
N LYS A 383 -1.40 29.28 6.40
CA LYS A 383 -0.46 29.49 5.29
C LYS A 383 0.06 28.14 4.79
N TRP A 384 0.43 28.10 3.53
CA TRP A 384 0.97 26.92 2.89
C TRP A 384 2.27 27.21 2.14
N LEU A 385 3.03 26.18 1.90
CA LEU A 385 4.29 26.21 1.16
C LEU A 385 4.11 25.55 -0.22
N SER A 386 4.96 25.96 -1.18
CA SER A 386 5.11 25.21 -2.42
C SER A 386 5.72 23.83 -2.16
N THR A 387 5.68 22.96 -3.16
CA THR A 387 6.28 21.62 -3.12
C THR A 387 7.75 21.68 -2.68
N THR A 388 8.54 22.55 -3.32
CA THR A 388 9.95 22.72 -3.02
C THR A 388 10.18 23.38 -1.65
N GLY A 389 9.39 24.40 -1.32
CA GLY A 389 9.47 25.08 -0.02
C GLY A 389 9.16 24.16 1.17
N PHE A 390 8.22 23.22 0.99
CA PHE A 390 7.92 22.22 2.01
C PHE A 390 9.08 21.23 2.20
N LEU A 391 9.68 20.74 1.13
CA LEU A 391 10.84 19.87 1.18
C LEU A 391 12.07 20.55 1.77
N ASP A 392 12.30 21.82 1.43
CA ASP A 392 13.37 22.62 2.02
C ASP A 392 13.19 22.80 3.52
N LYS A 393 11.95 22.98 3.98
CA LYS A 393 11.65 23.10 5.41
C LYS A 393 11.89 21.78 6.15
N ILE A 394 11.52 20.65 5.55
CA ILE A 394 11.82 19.32 6.11
C ILE A 394 13.33 19.11 6.20
N ASP A 395 14.09 19.41 5.15
CA ASP A 395 15.56 19.29 5.15
C ASP A 395 16.21 20.14 6.24
N GLN A 396 15.77 21.40 6.39
CA GLN A 396 16.25 22.28 7.47
C GLN A 396 16.00 21.67 8.86
N ASN A 397 14.83 21.10 9.09
CA ASN A 397 14.47 20.49 10.36
C ASN A 397 15.23 19.16 10.57
N LEU A 398 15.40 18.36 9.51
CA LEU A 398 16.15 17.10 9.55
C LEU A 398 17.64 17.35 9.88
N LYS A 399 18.26 18.37 9.28
CA LYS A 399 19.64 18.77 9.61
C LYS A 399 19.83 19.07 11.09
N LYS A 400 18.88 19.76 11.73
CA LYS A 400 18.92 20.05 13.17
C LYS A 400 18.86 18.78 14.02
N VAL A 401 17.98 17.86 13.67
CA VAL A 401 17.80 16.59 14.41
C VAL A 401 18.99 15.65 14.22
N MET A 402 19.57 15.62 13.02
CA MET A 402 20.73 14.77 12.74
C MET A 402 22.06 15.34 13.26
N ALA A 403 22.11 16.61 13.60
CA ALA A 403 23.29 17.24 14.21
C ALA A 403 23.30 17.13 15.74
N ALA A 404 22.16 16.83 16.35
CA ALA A 404 21.97 16.62 17.79
C ALA A 404 22.22 15.14 18.16
#